data_4859e17ebe82f4d6616e87e36b299e2e
#
_entry.id   4859e17ebe82f4d6616e87e36b299e2e
#
_cell.length_a   1.000
_cell.length_b   1.000
_cell.length_c   1.000
_cell.angle_alpha   90.00
_cell.angle_beta   90.00
_cell.angle_gamma   90.00
#
_symmetry.space_group_name_H-M   'P 1'
#
loop_
_entity.id
_entity.type
_entity.pdbx_description
1 polymer ?
#
loop_
_entity_poly.entity_id
_entity_poly.type
_entity_poly.pdbx_seq_one_letter_code
_entity_poly.pdbx_strand_id
1 'polypeptide(L)'
;MLLNSYETIYILKPDVTEDKNLALVHEYKTLIKKNGGQNVFVQHRGRRHLSYNITHYYDGIYVQMNFEGNGDLVNLLEKSMRFNDNIVRYLTIKQAPLPQLQIQV
;
A
#
# COMPACT_ATOMS: atom_id res chain seq x y z
N MET A 1 -8.28 -21.29 -2.81
CA MET A 1 -8.35 -19.93 -3.34
C MET A 1 -6.99 -19.45 -3.77
N LEU A 2 -6.92 -18.93 -4.97
CA LEU A 2 -5.65 -18.41 -5.47
C LEU A 2 -5.41 -17.01 -4.96
N LEU A 3 -4.25 -16.78 -4.41
CA LEU A 3 -3.85 -15.45 -3.99
C LEU A 3 -2.85 -14.89 -4.98
N ASN A 4 -2.98 -13.62 -5.23
CA ASN A 4 -2.04 -12.88 -6.07
C ASN A 4 -1.23 -11.95 -5.21
N SER A 5 -0.06 -11.58 -5.70
CA SER A 5 0.78 -10.62 -4.99
C SER A 5 0.46 -9.20 -5.47
N TYR A 6 0.32 -8.32 -4.51
CA TYR A 6 0.01 -6.92 -4.80
C TYR A 6 0.97 -6.00 -4.07
N GLU A 7 1.15 -4.85 -4.65
CA GLU A 7 1.92 -3.78 -4.01
C GLU A 7 1.05 -2.54 -3.99
N THR A 8 0.84 -1.98 -2.82
CA THR A 8 0.07 -0.75 -2.67
C THR A 8 0.99 0.32 -2.14
N ILE A 9 1.03 1.45 -2.81
CA ILE A 9 1.74 2.62 -2.33
C ILE A 9 0.72 3.66 -1.99
N TYR A 10 0.80 4.23 -0.80
CA TYR A 10 -0.08 5.33 -0.45
C TYR A 10 0.75 6.48 0.13
N ILE A 11 0.21 7.68 -0.04
CA ILE A 11 0.88 8.90 0.37
C ILE A 11 0.03 9.60 1.40
N LEU A 12 0.61 9.83 2.56
CA LEU A 12 -0.07 10.54 3.64
C LEU A 12 0.25 12.02 3.55
N LYS A 13 -0.65 12.85 4.06
CA LYS A 13 -0.38 14.28 4.17
C LYS A 13 0.89 14.50 4.96
N PRO A 14 1.67 15.53 4.62
CA PRO A 14 2.96 15.73 5.27
C PRO A 14 2.89 16.07 6.75
N ASP A 15 1.74 16.51 7.24
CA ASP A 15 1.57 16.84 8.65
C ASP A 15 1.08 15.67 9.50
N VAL A 16 0.93 14.49 8.92
CA VAL A 16 0.52 13.30 9.67
C VAL A 16 1.63 12.93 10.63
N THR A 17 1.28 12.69 11.88
CA THR A 17 2.28 12.32 12.88
C THR A 17 2.72 10.88 12.70
N GLU A 18 3.86 10.55 13.28
CA GLU A 18 4.37 9.19 13.21
C GLU A 18 3.41 8.21 13.88
N ASP A 19 2.83 8.60 15.00
CA ASP A 19 1.87 7.74 15.69
C ASP A 19 0.66 7.45 14.83
N LYS A 20 0.17 8.46 14.12
CA LYS A 20 -0.97 8.28 13.24
C LYS A 20 -0.61 7.39 12.05
N ASN A 21 0.59 7.55 11.52
CA ASN A 21 1.08 6.71 10.43
C ASN A 21 1.12 5.25 10.87
N LEU A 22 1.67 4.99 12.04
CA LEU A 22 1.76 3.61 12.55
C LEU A 22 0.38 3.03 12.83
N ALA A 23 -0.54 3.84 13.32
CA ALA A 23 -1.90 3.39 13.56
C ALA A 23 -2.58 2.98 12.25
N LEU A 24 -2.38 3.74 11.17
CA LEU A 24 -2.94 3.41 9.87
C LEU A 24 -2.32 2.13 9.30
N VAL A 25 -1.03 1.95 9.46
CA VAL A 25 -0.37 0.72 9.02
C VAL A 25 -1.00 -0.47 9.73
N HIS A 26 -1.20 -0.36 11.04
CA HIS A 26 -1.82 -1.43 11.80
C HIS A 26 -3.24 -1.71 11.33
N GLU A 27 -4.00 -0.67 11.08
CA GLU A 27 -5.38 -0.81 10.59
C GLU A 27 -5.42 -1.54 9.25
N TYR A 28 -4.54 -1.18 8.32
CA TYR A 28 -4.53 -1.82 7.01
C TYR A 28 -4.01 -3.25 7.06
N LYS A 29 -3.01 -3.51 7.90
CA LYS A 29 -2.56 -4.90 8.10
C LYS A 29 -3.67 -5.76 8.64
N THR A 30 -4.43 -5.23 9.59
CA THR A 30 -5.55 -5.96 10.17
C THR A 30 -6.62 -6.22 9.13
N LEU A 31 -6.93 -5.22 8.32
CA LEU A 31 -7.92 -5.37 7.27
C LEU A 31 -7.51 -6.47 6.28
N ILE A 32 -6.25 -6.47 5.89
CA ILE A 32 -5.73 -7.45 4.96
C ILE A 32 -5.85 -8.86 5.54
N LYS A 33 -5.39 -9.03 6.76
CA LYS A 33 -5.42 -10.36 7.38
C LYS A 33 -6.83 -10.85 7.64
N LYS A 34 -7.70 -9.94 8.05
CA LYS A 34 -9.08 -10.29 8.36
C LYS A 34 -9.84 -10.72 7.11
N ASN A 35 -9.43 -10.29 5.96
CA ASN A 35 -10.10 -10.61 4.71
C ASN A 35 -9.33 -11.62 3.86
N GLY A 36 -8.54 -12.45 4.50
CA GLY A 36 -7.89 -13.57 3.84
C GLY A 36 -6.54 -13.30 3.22
N GLY A 37 -6.02 -12.10 3.40
CA GLY A 37 -4.68 -11.79 2.89
C GLY A 37 -3.60 -12.30 3.81
N GLN A 38 -2.41 -12.41 3.27
CA GLN A 38 -1.27 -12.90 4.04
C GLN A 38 0.03 -12.31 3.53
N ASN A 39 1.09 -12.57 4.25
CA ASN A 39 2.46 -12.15 3.90
C ASN A 39 2.55 -10.65 3.69
N VAL A 40 2.04 -9.91 4.65
CA VAL A 40 2.05 -8.45 4.59
C VAL A 40 3.43 -7.93 4.96
N PHE A 41 3.99 -7.11 4.09
CA PHE A 41 5.28 -6.52 4.30
C PHE A 41 5.18 -5.03 4.09
N VAL A 42 5.60 -4.23 5.04
CA VAL A 42 5.47 -2.78 4.98
C VAL A 42 6.84 -2.13 4.90
N GLN A 43 6.98 -1.19 3.98
CA GLN A 43 8.18 -0.38 3.86
C GLN A 43 7.81 1.08 4.01
N HIS A 44 8.40 1.73 4.99
CA HIS A 44 8.22 3.15 5.18
C HIS A 44 9.25 3.87 4.31
N ARG A 45 8.76 4.53 3.27
CA ARG A 45 9.64 5.22 2.34
C ARG A 45 10.00 6.63 2.79
N GLY A 46 9.32 7.12 3.82
CA GLY A 46 9.62 8.42 4.40
C GLY A 46 9.03 9.58 3.62
N ARG A 47 9.43 10.78 3.99
CA ARG A 47 8.91 12.00 3.37
C ARG A 47 9.56 12.19 2.02
N ARG A 48 8.73 12.50 1.03
CA ARG A 48 9.20 12.75 -0.32
C ARG A 48 8.44 13.91 -0.92
N HIS A 49 9.12 14.60 -1.79
CA HIS A 49 8.53 15.71 -2.53
C HIS A 49 8.61 15.34 -4.00
N LEU A 50 7.47 15.06 -4.61
CA LEU A 50 7.42 14.70 -6.01
C LEU A 50 6.74 15.79 -6.81
N SER A 51 7.45 16.32 -7.77
CA SER A 51 6.89 17.25 -8.71
C SER A 51 6.33 16.47 -9.84
N TYR A 52 5.03 16.60 -10.01
CA TYR A 52 4.37 15.97 -11.08
C TYR A 52 3.84 17.00 -11.96
N ASN A 53 4.14 17.09 -13.18
CA ASN A 53 3.61 18.02 -14.00
C ASN A 53 3.69 19.31 -13.41
N ILE A 54 4.14 20.02 -13.51
CA ILE A 54 4.19 21.38 -13.42
C ILE A 54 3.33 22.04 -12.39
N THR A 55 2.10 21.76 -12.35
CA THR A 55 1.19 22.47 -11.48
C THR A 55 0.94 21.78 -10.19
N HIS A 56 1.29 20.48 -10.10
CA HIS A 56 1.00 19.70 -8.91
C HIS A 56 2.23 19.00 -8.45
N TYR A 57 2.47 19.01 -7.17
CA TYR A 57 3.49 18.18 -6.60
C TYR A 57 2.90 17.52 -5.36
N TYR A 58 3.37 16.35 -5.09
CA TYR A 58 2.88 15.58 -3.95
C TYR A 58 3.97 15.50 -2.92
N ASP A 59 3.78 16.30 -1.88
CA ASP A 59 4.68 16.29 -0.75
C ASP A 59 3.99 15.48 0.31
N GLY A 60 4.61 14.48 0.82
CA GLY A 60 3.98 13.64 1.81
C GLY A 60 4.84 12.50 2.28
N ILE A 61 4.21 11.64 3.05
CA ILE A 61 4.88 10.49 3.64
C ILE A 61 4.48 9.27 2.86
N TYR A 62 5.45 8.58 2.29
CA TYR A 62 5.23 7.44 1.41
C TYR A 62 5.35 6.14 2.16
N VAL A 63 4.35 5.29 2.00
CA VAL A 63 4.33 3.96 2.61
C VAL A 63 4.00 2.95 1.52
N GLN A 64 4.75 1.87 1.50
CA GLN A 64 4.54 0.79 0.55
C GLN A 64 4.16 -0.47 1.31
N MET A 65 3.11 -1.15 0.87
CA MET A 65 2.68 -2.41 1.46
C MET A 65 2.65 -3.48 0.38
N ASN A 66 3.31 -4.58 0.65
CA ASN A 66 3.24 -5.75 -0.22
C ASN A 66 2.44 -6.80 0.50
N PHE A 67 1.56 -7.48 -0.19
CA PHE A 67 0.72 -8.50 0.42
C PHE A 67 0.19 -9.46 -0.64
N GLU A 68 -0.32 -10.58 -0.17
CA GLU A 68 -0.99 -11.54 -1.02
C GLU A 68 -2.47 -11.53 -0.70
N GLY A 69 -3.29 -11.55 -1.72
CA GLY A 69 -4.74 -11.53 -1.53
C GLY A 69 -5.47 -11.68 -2.86
N ASN A 70 -6.75 -11.40 -2.84
CA ASN A 70 -7.57 -11.45 -4.05
C ASN A 70 -8.08 -10.06 -4.40
N GLY A 71 -8.77 -9.95 -5.51
CA GLY A 71 -9.27 -8.66 -5.99
C GLY A 71 -10.28 -8.02 -5.04
N ASP A 72 -11.07 -8.83 -4.36
CA ASP A 72 -12.05 -8.30 -3.41
C ASP A 72 -11.35 -7.60 -2.25
N LEU A 73 -10.26 -8.18 -1.78
CA LEU A 73 -9.47 -7.58 -0.72
C LEU A 73 -8.88 -6.25 -1.17
N VAL A 74 -8.36 -6.21 -2.39
CA VAL A 74 -7.81 -4.96 -2.93
C VAL A 74 -8.88 -3.87 -2.98
N ASN A 75 -10.07 -4.22 -3.41
CA ASN A 75 -11.17 -3.26 -3.46
C ASN A 75 -11.53 -2.73 -2.09
N LEU A 76 -11.55 -3.59 -1.08
CA LEU A 76 -11.82 -3.18 0.29
C LEU A 76 -10.73 -2.25 0.82
N LEU A 77 -9.49 -2.59 0.55
CA LEU A 77 -8.36 -1.80 1.01
C LEU A 77 -8.39 -0.41 0.36
N GLU A 78 -8.60 -0.36 -0.94
CA GLU A 78 -8.63 0.91 -1.66
C GLU A 78 -9.82 1.76 -1.24
N LYS A 79 -10.95 1.12 -0.97
CA LYS A 79 -12.11 1.84 -0.49
C LYS A 79 -11.82 2.49 0.87
N SER A 80 -11.16 1.75 1.76
CA SER A 80 -10.78 2.27 3.06
C SER A 80 -9.83 3.46 2.91
N MET A 81 -8.88 3.37 1.99
CA MET A 81 -7.95 4.47 1.74
C MET A 81 -8.65 5.68 1.14
N ARG A 82 -9.60 5.44 0.23
CA ARG A 82 -10.32 6.52 -0.43
C ARG A 82 -11.07 7.39 0.57
N PHE A 83 -11.60 6.78 1.60
CA PHE A 83 -12.36 7.52 2.60
C PHE A 83 -11.53 8.04 3.77
N ASN A 84 -10.22 7.86 3.71
CA ASN A 84 -9.35 8.34 4.77
C ASN A 84 -8.78 9.71 4.40
N ASP A 85 -9.12 10.72 5.19
CA ASP A 85 -8.72 12.08 4.88
C ASP A 85 -7.22 12.32 4.99
N ASN A 86 -6.50 11.41 5.62
CA ASN A 86 -5.05 11.57 5.75
C ASN A 86 -4.30 11.05 4.54
N ILE A 87 -4.98 10.37 3.64
CA ILE A 87 -4.35 9.82 2.44
C ILE A 87 -4.61 10.72 1.26
N VAL A 88 -3.53 11.20 0.66
CA VAL A 88 -3.58 12.08 -0.50
C VAL A 88 -3.77 11.26 -1.77
N ARG A 89 -3.07 10.15 -1.85
CA ARG A 89 -3.09 9.31 -3.05
C ARG A 89 -2.76 7.88 -2.70
N TYR A 90 -3.22 6.96 -3.53
CA TYR A 90 -2.88 5.55 -3.38
C TYR A 90 -2.88 4.87 -4.74
N LEU A 91 -2.13 3.81 -4.87
CA LEU A 91 -2.06 3.03 -6.09
C LEU A 91 -1.73 1.59 -5.73
N THR A 92 -2.50 0.65 -6.26
CA THR A 92 -2.22 -0.77 -6.07
C THR A 92 -1.90 -1.40 -7.42
N ILE A 93 -0.84 -2.16 -7.46
CA ILE A 93 -0.39 -2.85 -8.66
C ILE A 93 -0.33 -4.34 -8.35
N LYS A 94 -0.89 -5.13 -9.26
CA LYS A 94 -0.76 -6.57 -9.17
C LYS A 94 0.59 -6.95 -9.72
N GLN A 95 1.34 -7.70 -8.95
CA GLN A 95 2.68 -8.08 -9.34
C GLN A 95 2.67 -9.44 -10.02
N ALA A 96 3.47 -9.57 -11.05
CA ALA A 96 3.64 -10.84 -11.70
C ALA A 96 4.40 -11.78 -10.77
N PRO A 97 4.07 -13.06 -10.78
CA PRO A 97 4.82 -14.00 -9.96
C PRO A 97 6.26 -14.08 -10.45
N LEU A 98 7.16 -14.33 -9.54
CA LEU A 98 8.55 -14.52 -9.91
C LEU A 98 8.68 -15.78 -10.74
N PRO A 99 9.48 -15.74 -11.78
CA PRO A 99 9.67 -16.95 -12.60
C PRO A 99 10.24 -18.08 -11.78
N GLN A 100 9.56 -19.19 -11.81
CA GLN A 100 9.99 -20.33 -11.04
C GLN A 100 11.29 -20.91 -11.52
N LEU A 101 11.56 -20.77 -12.80
CA LEU A 101 12.76 -21.36 -13.29
C LEU A 101 14.00 -20.75 -12.74
N GLN A 102 13.90 -19.65 -12.12
CA GLN A 102 15.07 -19.08 -11.47
C GLN A 102 15.57 -19.96 -10.37
N ILE A 103 14.74 -20.83 -9.92
CA ILE A 103 15.08 -21.66 -8.83
C ILE A 103 15.64 -22.94 -9.29
N GLN A 104 15.54 -23.18 -10.54
CA GLN A 104 15.94 -24.41 -11.05
C GLN A 104 17.35 -24.47 -11.16
N VAL A 105 18.12 -24.67 -10.59
CA VAL A 105 19.50 -24.71 -10.81
C VAL A 105 20.10 -26.07 -10.57
#